data_5b793e46ab9f168f4983fa5fd775e918
#
_entry.id   5b793e46ab9f168f4983fa5fd775e918
#
_cell.length_a   1.000
_cell.length_b   1.000
_cell.length_c   1.000
_cell.angle_alpha   90.00
_cell.angle_beta   90.00
_cell.angle_gamma   90.00
#
_symmetry.space_group_name_H-M   'P 1'
#
loop_
_entity.id
_entity.type
_entity.pdbx_description
1 polymer ?
#
loop_
_entity_poly.entity_id
_entity_poly.type
_entity_poly.pdbx_seq_one_letter_code
_entity_poly.pdbx_strand_id
1 'polypeptide(L)'
;MKKILLAGAISALAAPLAAQSFKEWQDPEINAVNRAPMRSEAFAFRKGENGTSKTDRQNSSNYLSLKGDWKFNWVNDASSRPTDFWKKDFNDKGWDTIKVPGIWELNGYGDPIYVNTGYAWRNHFSSNPPEVPTADNHVGTYRREILVPASWKGKEIFAHFGSVTSNIYLWVNGKYVGYSEDSKLEAEFDLTPYLIPGKENLICFQVFRWCDGSYLEDQDFWRLSGVGRDCYLFARDKNRIADIRVTPDLTDNYTDGVLDIDLTLTANKPVTLTLTDAAGNTVATGSASKSGKTTMSVSNPNKWTAETPYLYTLTATMDGSDEVIPVKVGFRKIELKGNQILVNG
;
A
#
# COMPACT_ATOMS: atom_id res chain seq x y z
N MET A 1 -51.79 19.36 28.45
CA MET A 1 -50.69 18.37 28.61
C MET A 1 -49.45 18.93 27.89
N LYS A 2 -48.48 19.46 28.66
CA LYS A 2 -47.24 20.03 28.12
C LYS A 2 -46.23 18.90 27.96
N LYS A 3 -45.73 18.66 26.71
CA LYS A 3 -44.64 17.75 26.44
C LYS A 3 -43.31 18.45 26.74
N ILE A 4 -42.58 17.95 27.72
CA ILE A 4 -41.22 18.37 28.04
C ILE A 4 -40.28 17.57 27.14
N LEU A 5 -39.57 18.25 26.23
CA LEU A 5 -38.46 17.68 25.48
C LEU A 5 -37.20 17.74 26.35
N LEU A 6 -36.69 16.59 26.76
CA LEU A 6 -35.39 16.46 27.40
C LEU A 6 -34.31 16.42 26.30
N ALA A 7 -33.55 17.50 26.18
CA ALA A 7 -32.34 17.52 25.35
C ALA A 7 -31.19 16.89 26.16
N GLY A 8 -30.85 15.67 25.82
CA GLY A 8 -29.66 15.00 26.38
C GLY A 8 -28.40 15.59 25.77
N ALA A 9 -27.62 16.34 26.57
CA ALA A 9 -26.27 16.74 26.21
C ALA A 9 -25.34 15.52 26.30
N ILE A 10 -24.84 15.05 25.17
CA ILE A 10 -23.77 14.05 25.12
C ILE A 10 -22.48 14.78 25.43
N SER A 11 -22.01 14.69 26.68
CA SER A 11 -20.66 15.07 27.09
C SER A 11 -19.68 14.04 26.45
N ALA A 12 -18.97 14.43 25.39
CA ALA A 12 -17.80 13.71 24.93
C ALA A 12 -16.70 13.83 26.00
N LEU A 13 -16.57 12.82 26.84
CA LEU A 13 -15.41 12.64 27.71
C LEU A 13 -14.19 12.51 26.82
N ALA A 14 -13.37 13.56 26.73
CA ALA A 14 -12.02 13.47 26.21
C ALA A 14 -11.23 12.56 27.17
N ALA A 15 -11.04 11.29 26.80
CA ALA A 15 -10.08 10.44 27.47
C ALA A 15 -8.70 11.13 27.41
N PRO A 16 -7.91 11.17 28.51
CA PRO A 16 -6.55 11.66 28.44
C PRO A 16 -5.80 10.83 27.41
N LEU A 17 -5.17 11.46 26.42
CA LEU A 17 -4.20 10.80 25.57
C LEU A 17 -3.10 10.28 26.51
N ALA A 18 -3.15 8.99 26.83
CA ALA A 18 -1.98 8.30 27.36
C ALA A 18 -0.85 8.55 26.37
N ALA A 19 0.31 8.95 26.82
CA ALA A 19 1.47 9.12 25.96
C ALA A 19 1.64 7.81 25.17
N GLN A 20 1.48 7.87 23.84
CA GLN A 20 1.54 6.70 23.00
C GLN A 20 2.95 6.10 23.14
N SER A 21 3.03 4.86 23.59
CA SER A 21 4.30 4.26 23.97
C SER A 21 5.15 3.83 22.78
N PHE A 22 4.56 3.77 21.56
CA PHE A 22 5.22 3.30 20.33
C PHE A 22 5.99 1.98 20.55
N LYS A 23 5.28 0.97 21.06
CA LYS A 23 5.81 -0.36 21.38
C LYS A 23 5.27 -1.47 20.47
N GLU A 24 4.51 -1.11 19.46
CA GLU A 24 3.89 -2.03 18.51
C GLU A 24 4.92 -2.98 17.88
N TRP A 25 6.14 -2.53 17.65
CA TRP A 25 7.25 -3.33 17.12
C TRP A 25 7.74 -4.47 18.05
N GLN A 26 7.20 -4.58 19.26
CA GLN A 26 7.46 -5.63 20.25
C GLN A 26 6.16 -6.31 20.72
N ASP A 27 5.05 -6.06 20.05
CA ASP A 27 3.73 -6.56 20.45
C ASP A 27 3.10 -7.42 19.34
N PRO A 28 3.23 -8.76 19.42
CA PRO A 28 2.77 -9.66 18.35
C PRO A 28 1.25 -9.67 18.14
N GLU A 29 0.48 -8.97 18.96
CA GLU A 29 -0.95 -8.79 18.75
C GLU A 29 -1.25 -7.60 17.83
N ILE A 30 -0.24 -6.74 17.53
CA ILE A 30 -0.43 -5.48 16.77
C ILE A 30 0.50 -5.42 15.56
N ASN A 31 0.09 -5.97 14.44
CA ASN A 31 0.86 -5.87 13.20
C ASN A 31 0.53 -4.62 12.36
N ALA A 32 -0.51 -3.89 12.68
CA ALA A 32 -0.87 -2.66 12.00
C ALA A 32 -1.76 -1.75 12.85
N VAL A 33 -1.56 -0.42 12.72
CA VAL A 33 -2.44 0.62 13.26
C VAL A 33 -2.79 1.57 12.12
N ASN A 34 -4.08 1.76 11.84
CA ASN A 34 -4.60 2.65 10.79
C ASN A 34 -4.05 2.36 9.37
N ARG A 35 -3.46 1.18 9.15
CA ARG A 35 -3.13 0.73 7.79
C ARG A 35 -4.43 0.53 7.02
N ALA A 36 -4.52 1.07 5.81
CA ALA A 36 -5.66 0.83 4.93
C ALA A 36 -5.82 -0.67 4.62
N PRO A 37 -7.04 -1.15 4.37
CA PRO A 37 -7.25 -2.53 3.94
C PRO A 37 -6.42 -2.87 2.71
N MET A 38 -5.85 -4.07 2.68
CA MET A 38 -5.15 -4.59 1.50
C MET A 38 -6.12 -4.68 0.32
N ARG A 39 -5.66 -4.28 -0.85
CA ARG A 39 -6.44 -4.26 -2.09
C ARG A 39 -5.64 -4.79 -3.26
N SER A 40 -6.32 -5.08 -4.35
CA SER A 40 -5.66 -5.43 -5.61
C SER A 40 -4.80 -4.27 -6.12
N GLU A 41 -3.66 -4.60 -6.68
CA GLU A 41 -2.75 -3.61 -7.26
C GLU A 41 -3.33 -2.99 -8.54
N ALA A 42 -4.24 -2.05 -8.38
CA ALA A 42 -4.77 -1.24 -9.47
C ALA A 42 -4.51 0.24 -9.19
N PHE A 43 -4.27 1.02 -10.24
CA PHE A 43 -4.10 2.47 -10.14
C PHE A 43 -5.21 3.19 -10.91
N ALA A 44 -5.81 4.20 -10.29
CA ALA A 44 -6.86 5.00 -10.91
C ALA A 44 -6.27 6.25 -11.57
N PHE A 45 -6.42 6.32 -12.87
CA PHE A 45 -6.07 7.49 -13.68
C PHE A 45 -7.28 8.44 -13.78
N ARG A 46 -7.05 9.68 -14.12
CA ARG A 46 -8.14 10.57 -14.50
C ARG A 46 -8.60 10.30 -15.94
N LYS A 47 -9.85 10.59 -16.22
CA LYS A 47 -10.38 10.53 -17.59
C LYS A 47 -9.52 11.40 -18.51
N GLY A 48 -9.11 10.84 -19.65
CA GLY A 48 -8.25 11.49 -20.63
C GLY A 48 -6.75 11.35 -20.39
N GLU A 49 -6.31 10.73 -19.28
CA GLU A 49 -4.91 10.37 -19.06
C GLU A 49 -4.55 9.04 -19.77
N ASN A 50 -3.30 8.93 -20.21
CA ASN A 50 -2.80 7.77 -20.94
C ASN A 50 -2.20 6.73 -19.98
N GLY A 51 -3.04 6.03 -19.24
CA GLY A 51 -2.65 4.91 -18.39
C GLY A 51 -3.27 3.61 -18.88
N THR A 52 -2.45 2.58 -19.10
CA THR A 52 -2.91 1.25 -19.54
C THR A 52 -2.77 0.18 -18.46
N SER A 53 -2.01 0.48 -17.42
CA SER A 53 -1.78 -0.39 -16.28
C SER A 53 -1.21 0.41 -15.09
N LYS A 54 -1.10 -0.24 -13.91
CA LYS A 54 -0.46 0.34 -12.72
C LYS A 54 0.99 0.81 -12.95
N THR A 55 1.68 0.26 -13.93
CA THR A 55 3.07 0.64 -14.25
C THR A 55 3.19 2.05 -14.83
N ASP A 56 2.10 2.59 -15.33
CA ASP A 56 2.05 3.93 -15.93
C ASP A 56 1.68 5.03 -14.92
N ARG A 57 1.51 4.68 -13.62
CA ARG A 57 0.99 5.57 -12.56
C ARG A 57 1.68 6.92 -12.48
N GLN A 58 2.98 6.99 -12.78
CA GLN A 58 3.74 8.24 -12.78
C GLN A 58 3.25 9.27 -13.83
N ASN A 59 2.45 8.83 -14.80
CA ASN A 59 1.88 9.70 -15.83
C ASN A 59 0.56 10.33 -15.38
N SER A 60 0.05 9.97 -14.21
CA SER A 60 -1.21 10.50 -13.68
C SER A 60 -1.02 11.74 -12.82
N SER A 61 -1.90 12.72 -12.96
CA SER A 61 -1.99 13.88 -12.08
C SER A 61 -2.49 13.52 -10.67
N ASN A 62 -2.97 12.29 -10.46
CA ASN A 62 -3.30 11.72 -9.16
C ASN A 62 -2.10 11.07 -8.45
N TYR A 63 -0.90 11.12 -9.02
CA TYR A 63 0.33 10.55 -8.48
C TYR A 63 1.32 11.63 -8.07
N LEU A 64 1.95 11.46 -6.91
CA LEU A 64 3.06 12.30 -6.45
C LEU A 64 4.15 11.42 -5.86
N SER A 65 5.31 11.38 -6.49
CA SER A 65 6.45 10.59 -6.03
C SER A 65 6.99 11.09 -4.69
N LEU A 66 7.27 10.16 -3.77
CA LEU A 66 8.04 10.41 -2.55
C LEU A 66 9.53 10.04 -2.72
N LYS A 67 9.95 9.63 -3.92
CA LYS A 67 11.36 9.32 -4.23
C LYS A 67 12.23 10.57 -4.09
N GLY A 68 13.47 10.33 -3.72
CA GLY A 68 14.49 11.40 -3.67
C GLY A 68 15.15 11.48 -2.30
N ASP A 69 15.76 12.62 -2.02
CA ASP A 69 16.55 12.83 -0.81
C ASP A 69 15.66 13.13 0.39
N TRP A 70 15.90 12.42 1.49
CA TRP A 70 15.25 12.60 2.78
C TRP A 70 16.29 12.92 3.84
N LYS A 71 16.01 13.83 4.76
CA LYS A 71 16.76 13.96 6.01
C LYS A 71 16.71 12.63 6.75
N PHE A 72 17.86 12.17 7.23
CA PHE A 72 18.01 10.84 7.80
C PHE A 72 18.88 10.86 9.07
N ASN A 73 18.38 10.22 10.09
CA ASN A 73 19.13 9.94 11.32
C ASN A 73 19.09 8.44 11.57
N TRP A 74 20.28 7.86 11.70
CA TRP A 74 20.43 6.44 12.00
C TRP A 74 21.09 6.25 13.37
N VAL A 75 20.59 5.31 14.16
CA VAL A 75 21.14 4.94 15.46
C VAL A 75 21.27 3.42 15.56
N ASN A 76 22.29 2.98 16.31
CA ASN A 76 22.58 1.56 16.48
C ASN A 76 21.59 0.85 17.43
N ASP A 77 21.04 1.57 18.40
CA ASP A 77 20.15 1.03 19.42
C ASP A 77 18.79 1.71 19.39
N ALA A 78 17.73 0.92 19.51
CA ALA A 78 16.38 1.43 19.52
C ALA A 78 16.10 2.42 20.66
N SER A 79 16.79 2.29 21.78
CA SER A 79 16.70 3.21 22.92
C SER A 79 17.25 4.60 22.64
N SER A 80 18.15 4.75 21.67
CA SER A 80 18.82 6.01 21.32
C SER A 80 18.09 6.79 20.21
N ARG A 81 16.97 6.26 19.69
CA ARG A 81 16.22 6.87 18.60
C ARG A 81 15.64 8.24 18.99
N PRO A 82 15.54 9.19 18.05
CA PRO A 82 14.81 10.43 18.29
C PRO A 82 13.34 10.15 18.62
N THR A 83 12.80 10.82 19.64
CA THR A 83 11.41 10.64 20.11
C THR A 83 10.48 11.80 19.81
N ASP A 84 11.03 12.90 19.27
CA ASP A 84 10.31 14.16 19.02
C ASP A 84 10.40 14.62 17.56
N PHE A 85 11.02 13.82 16.72
CA PHE A 85 11.42 14.16 15.35
C PHE A 85 10.25 14.56 14.45
N TRP A 86 9.01 14.21 14.78
CA TRP A 86 7.82 14.59 14.02
C TRP A 86 7.34 16.02 14.25
N LYS A 87 7.91 16.72 15.27
CA LYS A 87 7.58 18.15 15.55
C LYS A 87 8.12 19.02 14.44
N LYS A 88 7.35 20.06 14.06
CA LYS A 88 7.73 20.96 12.96
C LYS A 88 8.98 21.79 13.30
N ASP A 89 9.15 22.13 14.55
CA ASP A 89 10.27 22.92 15.09
C ASP A 89 11.48 22.07 15.51
N PHE A 90 11.45 20.76 15.25
CA PHE A 90 12.58 19.87 15.55
C PHE A 90 13.81 20.26 14.73
N ASN A 91 14.95 20.33 15.38
CA ASN A 91 16.23 20.68 14.74
C ASN A 91 16.89 19.45 14.11
N ASP A 92 16.77 19.31 12.80
CA ASP A 92 17.39 18.23 12.00
C ASP A 92 18.61 18.69 11.17
N LYS A 93 19.21 19.85 11.49
CA LYS A 93 20.32 20.43 10.72
C LYS A 93 21.58 19.54 10.68
N GLY A 94 21.79 18.74 11.70
CA GLY A 94 22.91 17.79 11.78
C GLY A 94 22.61 16.41 11.22
N TRP A 95 21.42 16.19 10.62
CA TRP A 95 21.07 14.91 10.06
C TRP A 95 21.69 14.70 8.69
N ASP A 96 21.99 13.45 8.39
CA ASP A 96 22.43 13.02 7.06
C ASP A 96 21.30 13.13 6.03
N THR A 97 21.58 12.65 4.85
CA THR A 97 20.62 12.52 3.76
C THR A 97 20.71 11.13 3.15
N ILE A 98 19.57 10.48 2.98
CA ILE A 98 19.46 9.17 2.29
C ILE A 98 18.45 9.27 1.16
N LYS A 99 18.70 8.53 0.07
CA LYS A 99 17.71 8.38 -1.01
C LYS A 99 16.61 7.40 -0.61
N VAL A 100 15.37 7.74 -0.92
CA VAL A 100 14.21 6.86 -0.82
C VAL A 100 13.70 6.58 -2.23
N PRO A 101 13.49 5.32 -2.64
CA PRO A 101 13.85 4.08 -1.95
C PRO A 101 15.35 3.97 -1.71
N GLY A 102 15.73 3.32 -0.61
CA GLY A 102 17.13 3.11 -0.25
C GLY A 102 17.28 2.10 0.89
N ILE A 103 18.23 1.21 0.72
CA ILE A 103 18.62 0.21 1.71
C ILE A 103 19.77 0.77 2.55
N TRP A 104 19.67 0.68 3.86
CA TRP A 104 20.64 1.28 4.78
C TRP A 104 22.06 0.76 4.58
N GLU A 105 22.19 -0.55 4.53
CA GLU A 105 23.46 -1.26 4.44
C GLU A 105 24.21 -0.94 3.13
N LEU A 106 23.46 -0.65 2.05
CA LEU A 106 24.03 -0.20 0.78
C LEU A 106 24.42 1.28 0.76
N ASN A 107 24.02 2.03 1.79
CA ASN A 107 24.33 3.46 1.97
C ASN A 107 25.28 3.72 3.14
N GLY A 108 25.90 2.66 3.69
CA GLY A 108 26.92 2.77 4.74
C GLY A 108 26.37 2.83 6.17
N TYR A 109 25.11 2.42 6.38
CA TYR A 109 24.48 2.38 7.71
C TYR A 109 24.20 0.95 8.14
N GLY A 110 24.97 0.46 9.12
CA GLY A 110 24.92 -0.93 9.57
C GLY A 110 25.60 -1.90 8.63
N ASP A 111 25.54 -3.18 8.98
CA ASP A 111 26.17 -4.26 8.23
C ASP A 111 25.14 -5.16 7.58
N PRO A 112 25.35 -5.57 6.30
CA PRO A 112 24.51 -6.56 5.68
C PRO A 112 24.73 -7.92 6.33
N ILE A 113 23.65 -8.57 6.75
CA ILE A 113 23.69 -9.90 7.36
C ILE A 113 23.11 -10.91 6.37
N TYR A 114 23.84 -11.99 6.13
CA TYR A 114 23.32 -13.18 5.46
C TYR A 114 23.07 -14.28 6.47
N VAL A 115 21.84 -14.77 6.52
CA VAL A 115 21.45 -15.89 7.38
C VAL A 115 20.63 -16.86 6.56
N ASN A 116 21.07 -18.12 6.49
CA ASN A 116 20.38 -19.21 5.81
C ASN A 116 19.59 -20.10 6.76
N THR A 117 19.95 -20.10 8.06
CA THR A 117 19.24 -20.86 9.10
C THR A 117 19.20 -20.05 10.39
N GLY A 118 18.09 -20.10 11.11
CA GLY A 118 17.88 -19.36 12.36
C GLY A 118 17.40 -17.93 12.10
N TYR A 119 17.09 -17.23 13.15
CA TYR A 119 16.51 -15.90 13.09
C TYR A 119 17.47 -14.81 12.59
N ALA A 120 16.92 -13.69 12.13
CA ALA A 120 17.64 -12.58 11.53
C ALA A 120 18.79 -12.03 12.39
N TRP A 121 18.68 -12.12 13.70
CA TRP A 121 19.68 -11.68 14.71
C TRP A 121 20.58 -12.81 15.22
N ARG A 122 20.67 -13.92 14.54
CA ARG A 122 21.57 -15.02 14.90
C ARG A 122 22.98 -14.52 15.21
N ASN A 123 23.53 -14.92 16.35
CA ASN A 123 24.82 -14.48 16.91
C ASN A 123 24.86 -13.04 17.49
N HIS A 124 23.77 -12.26 17.39
CA HIS A 124 23.68 -10.93 18.03
C HIS A 124 23.07 -11.04 19.42
N PHE A 125 21.99 -11.80 19.58
CA PHE A 125 21.38 -12.09 20.90
C PHE A 125 20.67 -13.44 20.89
N SER A 126 20.34 -13.95 22.10
CA SER A 126 19.58 -15.18 22.27
C SER A 126 18.12 -14.96 21.89
N SER A 127 17.61 -15.83 21.02
CA SER A 127 16.21 -15.76 20.59
C SER A 127 15.27 -16.31 21.64
N ASN A 128 14.28 -15.53 22.02
CA ASN A 128 13.19 -15.92 22.94
C ASN A 128 11.86 -15.35 22.43
N PRO A 129 11.26 -15.95 21.39
CA PRO A 129 10.05 -15.42 20.79
C PRO A 129 8.93 -15.17 21.82
N PRO A 130 8.21 -14.04 21.79
CA PRO A 130 8.25 -12.98 20.76
C PRO A 130 9.19 -11.81 21.10
N GLU A 131 10.11 -11.96 22.03
CA GLU A 131 11.00 -10.85 22.48
C GLU A 131 11.90 -10.34 21.37
N VAL A 132 11.96 -9.02 21.21
CA VAL A 132 12.79 -8.32 20.24
C VAL A 132 13.79 -7.44 20.96
N PRO A 133 15.09 -7.47 20.61
CA PRO A 133 16.10 -6.68 21.30
C PRO A 133 15.90 -5.18 21.09
N THR A 134 16.30 -4.38 22.09
CA THR A 134 16.48 -2.93 21.95
C THR A 134 17.92 -2.56 21.61
N ALA A 135 18.89 -3.30 22.18
CA ALA A 135 20.30 -3.16 21.84
C ALA A 135 20.56 -3.78 20.47
N ASP A 136 21.44 -3.15 19.68
CA ASP A 136 21.80 -3.56 18.32
C ASP A 136 20.60 -3.68 17.36
N ASN A 137 19.48 -3.10 17.73
CA ASN A 137 18.31 -2.97 16.86
C ASN A 137 18.30 -1.56 16.25
N HIS A 138 18.87 -1.45 15.08
CA HIS A 138 19.08 -0.19 14.39
C HIS A 138 17.76 0.51 14.07
N VAL A 139 17.76 1.84 14.17
CA VAL A 139 16.57 2.64 13.81
C VAL A 139 16.95 3.75 12.86
N GLY A 140 16.25 3.80 11.74
CA GLY A 140 16.31 4.88 10.77
C GLY A 140 15.13 5.82 10.92
N THR A 141 15.39 7.10 11.05
CA THR A 141 14.37 8.15 11.18
C THR A 141 14.46 9.10 10.00
N TYR A 142 13.33 9.33 9.35
CA TYR A 142 13.24 10.08 8.11
C TYR A 142 12.35 11.30 8.25
N ARG A 143 12.74 12.42 7.60
CA ARG A 143 11.96 13.65 7.56
C ARG A 143 12.05 14.29 6.18
N ARG A 144 10.92 14.77 5.65
CA ARG A 144 10.89 15.55 4.41
C ARG A 144 9.64 16.42 4.33
N GLU A 145 9.79 17.63 3.80
CA GLU A 145 8.67 18.47 3.40
C GLU A 145 8.29 18.18 1.95
N ILE A 146 7.00 18.02 1.70
CA ILE A 146 6.42 17.65 0.41
C ILE A 146 5.31 18.66 0.05
N LEU A 147 5.43 19.29 -1.09
CA LEU A 147 4.36 20.11 -1.64
C LEU A 147 3.27 19.23 -2.26
N VAL A 148 2.11 19.17 -1.60
CA VAL A 148 0.95 18.42 -2.12
C VAL A 148 0.18 19.27 -3.12
N PRO A 149 -0.18 18.74 -4.32
CA PRO A 149 -0.88 19.52 -5.35
C PRO A 149 -2.18 20.16 -4.86
N ALA A 150 -2.40 21.43 -5.18
CA ALA A 150 -3.65 22.14 -4.84
C ALA A 150 -4.88 21.52 -5.52
N SER A 151 -4.69 20.87 -6.68
CA SER A 151 -5.74 20.16 -7.40
C SER A 151 -6.31 18.94 -6.67
N TRP A 152 -5.63 18.49 -5.61
CA TRP A 152 -6.10 17.37 -4.77
C TRP A 152 -7.07 17.81 -3.65
N LYS A 153 -7.37 19.10 -3.57
CA LYS A 153 -8.35 19.61 -2.62
C LYS A 153 -9.72 18.94 -2.83
N GLY A 154 -10.28 18.37 -1.75
CA GLY A 154 -11.56 17.67 -1.77
C GLY A 154 -11.50 16.20 -2.17
N LYS A 155 -10.34 15.69 -2.58
CA LYS A 155 -10.06 14.26 -2.78
C LYS A 155 -9.65 13.57 -1.47
N GLU A 156 -9.66 12.26 -1.48
CA GLU A 156 -8.97 11.45 -0.46
C GLU A 156 -7.53 11.21 -0.92
N ILE A 157 -6.57 11.28 0.01
CA ILE A 157 -5.16 11.20 -0.30
C ILE A 157 -4.53 10.10 0.53
N PHE A 158 -3.88 9.18 -0.15
CA PHE A 158 -3.23 8.03 0.48
C PHE A 158 -1.71 8.09 0.26
N ALA A 159 -0.96 7.57 1.25
CA ALA A 159 0.44 7.21 1.06
C ALA A 159 0.54 5.73 0.75
N HIS A 160 1.42 5.38 -0.18
CA HIS A 160 1.80 4.02 -0.51
C HIS A 160 3.30 3.84 -0.26
N PHE A 161 3.65 2.85 0.56
CA PHE A 161 5.01 2.37 0.78
C PHE A 161 5.09 0.94 0.27
N GLY A 162 5.82 0.71 -0.81
CA GLY A 162 5.84 -0.59 -1.49
C GLY A 162 6.59 -1.70 -0.75
N SER A 163 7.49 -1.35 0.16
CA SER A 163 8.19 -2.27 1.07
C SER A 163 9.01 -1.46 2.07
N VAL A 164 8.85 -1.71 3.36
CA VAL A 164 9.66 -1.11 4.43
C VAL A 164 10.06 -2.19 5.42
N THR A 165 11.34 -2.48 5.53
CA THR A 165 11.87 -3.56 6.38
C THR A 165 12.45 -2.99 7.68
N SER A 166 11.99 -3.40 8.86
CA SER A 166 10.97 -4.43 9.17
C SER A 166 9.57 -3.86 9.32
N ASN A 167 9.44 -2.59 9.66
CA ASN A 167 8.19 -1.91 9.99
C ASN A 167 8.26 -0.43 9.63
N ILE A 168 7.13 0.26 9.71
CA ILE A 168 7.04 1.71 9.56
C ILE A 168 6.10 2.31 10.59
N TYR A 169 6.58 3.34 11.30
CA TYR A 169 5.79 4.31 12.03
C TYR A 169 5.70 5.60 11.21
N LEU A 170 4.50 6.13 11.01
CA LEU A 170 4.26 7.29 10.14
C LEU A 170 3.65 8.47 10.89
N TRP A 171 4.18 9.67 10.64
CA TRP A 171 3.62 10.96 11.11
C TRP A 171 3.50 11.94 9.96
N VAL A 172 2.47 12.77 10.01
CA VAL A 172 2.27 13.86 9.06
C VAL A 172 1.90 15.13 9.81
N ASN A 173 2.60 16.23 9.53
CA ASN A 173 2.37 17.54 10.15
C ASN A 173 2.33 17.51 11.69
N GLY A 174 3.19 16.68 12.30
CA GLY A 174 3.29 16.55 13.76
C GLY A 174 2.28 15.60 14.40
N LYS A 175 1.44 14.94 13.61
CA LYS A 175 0.43 13.98 14.09
C LYS A 175 0.80 12.56 13.70
N TYR A 176 0.65 11.65 14.64
CA TYR A 176 0.78 10.21 14.36
C TYR A 176 -0.32 9.75 13.40
N VAL A 177 0.06 9.01 12.38
CA VAL A 177 -0.85 8.43 11.40
C VAL A 177 -1.10 6.96 11.69
N GLY A 178 -0.02 6.15 11.79
CA GLY A 178 -0.18 4.72 11.95
C GLY A 178 1.14 3.95 11.95
N TYR A 179 0.99 2.63 11.98
CA TYR A 179 2.03 1.63 12.04
C TYR A 179 1.75 0.48 11.06
N SER A 180 2.77 -0.15 10.53
CA SER A 180 2.65 -1.41 9.76
C SER A 180 3.94 -2.22 9.84
N GLU A 181 3.78 -3.53 9.94
CA GLU A 181 4.81 -4.55 9.69
C GLU A 181 4.61 -5.20 8.31
N ASP A 182 5.13 -6.38 8.09
CA ASP A 182 5.13 -7.14 6.82
C ASP A 182 6.13 -6.59 5.79
N SER A 183 7.40 -6.59 6.14
CA SER A 183 8.58 -6.02 5.45
C SER A 183 8.53 -5.95 3.93
N LYS A 184 8.00 -6.97 3.25
CA LYS A 184 8.03 -7.12 1.79
C LYS A 184 6.69 -6.78 1.11
N LEU A 185 5.65 -6.58 1.90
CA LEU A 185 4.34 -6.16 1.40
C LEU A 185 4.20 -4.65 1.44
N GLU A 186 3.29 -4.12 0.64
CA GLU A 186 2.94 -2.71 0.64
C GLU A 186 2.09 -2.34 1.85
N ALA A 187 2.31 -1.12 2.35
CA ALA A 187 1.48 -0.47 3.35
C ALA A 187 0.88 0.82 2.79
N GLU A 188 -0.43 0.96 2.89
CA GLU A 188 -1.14 2.18 2.53
C GLU A 188 -1.77 2.84 3.76
N PHE A 189 -1.74 4.17 3.80
CA PHE A 189 -2.33 4.97 4.89
C PHE A 189 -3.17 6.10 4.33
N ASP A 190 -4.36 6.31 4.88
CA ASP A 190 -5.18 7.49 4.56
C ASP A 190 -4.61 8.75 5.24
N LEU A 191 -4.05 9.62 4.44
CA LEU A 191 -3.48 10.90 4.87
C LEU A 191 -4.43 12.08 4.73
N THR A 192 -5.65 11.87 4.26
CA THR A 192 -6.64 12.94 4.04
C THR A 192 -6.81 13.88 5.23
N PRO A 193 -6.92 13.39 6.49
CA PRO A 193 -7.13 14.27 7.65
C PRO A 193 -5.85 14.99 8.11
N TYR A 194 -4.70 14.67 7.55
CA TYR A 194 -3.38 15.15 7.98
C TYR A 194 -2.73 16.12 6.99
N LEU A 195 -3.02 15.98 5.68
CA LEU A 195 -2.40 16.77 4.62
C LEU A 195 -3.19 18.06 4.30
N ILE A 196 -2.48 19.07 3.85
CA ILE A 196 -3.04 20.35 3.39
C ILE A 196 -2.66 20.53 1.91
N PRO A 197 -3.58 20.22 0.96
CA PRO A 197 -3.32 20.43 -0.46
C PRO A 197 -3.00 21.89 -0.81
N GLY A 198 -2.03 22.09 -1.67
CA GLY A 198 -1.51 23.41 -2.06
C GLY A 198 -0.46 23.98 -1.11
N LYS A 199 -0.05 23.22 -0.08
CA LYS A 199 1.00 23.61 0.87
C LYS A 199 2.06 22.54 1.01
N GLU A 200 3.19 22.93 1.55
CA GLU A 200 4.22 22.01 2.04
C GLU A 200 3.69 21.31 3.31
N ASN A 201 3.92 20.01 3.35
CA ASN A 201 3.51 19.13 4.45
C ASN A 201 4.73 18.34 4.90
N LEU A 202 4.98 18.34 6.21
CA LEU A 202 6.04 17.55 6.80
C LEU A 202 5.58 16.10 6.92
N ILE A 203 6.29 15.19 6.25
CA ILE A 203 6.12 13.74 6.39
C ILE A 203 7.34 13.20 7.12
N CYS A 204 7.11 12.44 8.18
CA CYS A 204 8.15 11.78 8.96
C CYS A 204 7.81 10.31 9.13
N PHE A 205 8.82 9.46 9.09
CA PHE A 205 8.63 8.06 9.44
C PHE A 205 9.87 7.48 10.14
N GLN A 206 9.65 6.42 10.91
CA GLN A 206 10.68 5.71 11.63
C GLN A 206 10.57 4.23 11.33
N VAL A 207 11.71 3.60 11.12
CA VAL A 207 11.86 2.19 10.73
C VAL A 207 12.80 1.52 11.71
N PHE A 208 12.44 0.34 12.20
CA PHE A 208 13.30 -0.49 13.02
C PHE A 208 13.88 -1.62 12.17
N ARG A 209 15.12 -2.00 12.44
CA ARG A 209 15.75 -3.13 11.77
C ARG A 209 14.97 -4.41 12.01
N TRP A 210 14.53 -4.63 13.26
CA TRP A 210 13.77 -5.80 13.68
C TRP A 210 12.53 -5.41 14.47
N CYS A 211 11.47 -6.18 14.27
CA CYS A 211 10.24 -6.17 15.04
C CYS A 211 9.86 -7.64 15.37
N ASP A 212 8.80 -7.86 16.13
CA ASP A 212 8.33 -9.21 16.45
C ASP A 212 7.92 -9.99 15.19
N GLY A 213 7.39 -9.35 14.16
CA GLY A 213 7.13 -9.94 12.83
C GLY A 213 8.38 -10.53 12.18
N SER A 214 9.59 -10.07 12.56
CA SER A 214 10.84 -10.62 12.02
C SER A 214 11.06 -12.09 12.34
N TYR A 215 10.42 -12.63 13.39
CA TYR A 215 10.42 -14.07 13.68
C TYR A 215 9.72 -14.90 12.60
N LEU A 216 8.76 -14.31 11.89
CA LEU A 216 7.96 -14.98 10.87
C LEU A 216 8.54 -14.76 9.45
N GLU A 217 9.51 -13.86 9.33
CA GLU A 217 10.11 -13.48 8.05
C GLU A 217 11.49 -14.11 7.85
N ASP A 218 11.75 -15.23 8.51
CA ASP A 218 13.05 -15.90 8.47
C ASP A 218 13.17 -16.78 7.22
N GLN A 219 14.07 -16.40 6.33
CA GLN A 219 14.32 -17.04 5.05
C GLN A 219 15.81 -17.01 4.70
N ASP A 220 16.23 -17.91 3.82
CA ASP A 220 17.59 -18.01 3.33
C ASP A 220 17.93 -16.86 2.36
N PHE A 221 18.23 -15.67 2.89
CA PHE A 221 18.65 -14.52 2.11
C PHE A 221 19.26 -13.39 2.97
N TRP A 222 19.69 -12.34 2.31
CA TRP A 222 20.22 -11.14 2.97
C TRP A 222 19.17 -10.43 3.84
N ARG A 223 19.60 -10.01 5.03
CA ARG A 223 18.83 -9.16 5.94
C ARG A 223 19.24 -7.71 5.70
N LEU A 224 18.40 -7.01 4.99
CA LEU A 224 18.60 -5.62 4.59
C LEU A 224 17.43 -4.77 5.08
N SER A 225 17.72 -3.54 5.49
CA SER A 225 16.78 -2.65 6.15
C SER A 225 16.52 -1.38 5.36
N GLY A 226 15.42 -0.70 5.66
CA GLY A 226 15.04 0.55 5.02
C GLY A 226 13.89 0.40 4.03
N VAL A 227 13.80 1.30 3.06
CA VAL A 227 12.71 1.39 2.09
C VAL A 227 13.12 0.70 0.79
N GLY A 228 12.56 -0.48 0.54
CA GLY A 228 13.01 -1.36 -0.54
C GLY A 228 12.35 -1.13 -1.90
N ARG A 229 11.18 -0.45 -1.93
CA ARG A 229 10.40 -0.23 -3.16
C ARG A 229 9.85 1.19 -3.23
N ASP A 230 9.13 1.47 -4.32
CA ASP A 230 8.53 2.77 -4.59
C ASP A 230 7.64 3.27 -3.46
N CYS A 231 7.76 4.57 -3.18
CA CYS A 231 6.89 5.30 -2.28
C CYS A 231 6.27 6.49 -3.00
N TYR A 232 4.98 6.71 -2.80
CA TYR A 232 4.26 7.80 -3.43
C TYR A 232 2.99 8.18 -2.66
N LEU A 233 2.51 9.39 -2.88
CA LEU A 233 1.15 9.77 -2.55
C LEU A 233 0.26 9.61 -3.78
N PHE A 234 -1.00 9.27 -3.55
CA PHE A 234 -1.98 9.25 -4.63
C PHE A 234 -3.33 9.77 -4.15
N ALA A 235 -4.00 10.49 -5.06
CA ALA A 235 -5.32 11.07 -4.78
C ALA A 235 -6.42 10.22 -5.41
N ARG A 236 -7.55 10.08 -4.70
CA ARG A 236 -8.72 9.32 -5.12
C ARG A 236 -9.99 10.15 -4.96
N ASP A 237 -10.94 9.94 -5.83
CA ASP A 237 -12.28 10.51 -5.66
C ASP A 237 -12.98 9.86 -4.46
N LYS A 238 -13.83 10.62 -3.76
CA LYS A 238 -14.61 10.09 -2.62
C LYS A 238 -15.57 8.98 -3.03
N ASN A 239 -16.26 9.18 -4.15
CA ASN A 239 -17.07 8.13 -4.78
C ASN A 239 -16.21 7.41 -5.81
N ARG A 240 -15.82 6.18 -5.52
CA ARG A 240 -14.88 5.43 -6.35
C ARG A 240 -15.08 3.93 -6.26
N ILE A 241 -14.42 3.24 -7.15
CA ILE A 241 -14.11 1.80 -7.00
C ILE A 241 -12.94 1.71 -6.04
N ALA A 242 -13.17 1.28 -4.81
CA ALA A 242 -12.14 1.15 -3.79
C ALA A 242 -11.19 -0.03 -4.08
N ASP A 243 -11.75 -1.16 -4.49
CA ASP A 243 -11.00 -2.33 -4.94
C ASP A 243 -11.66 -2.99 -6.16
N ILE A 244 -10.84 -3.57 -7.02
CA ILE A 244 -11.27 -4.35 -8.18
C ILE A 244 -10.40 -5.60 -8.30
N ARG A 245 -10.96 -6.75 -8.00
CA ARG A 245 -10.29 -8.04 -8.21
C ARG A 245 -10.82 -8.70 -9.46
N VAL A 246 -9.92 -9.08 -10.36
CA VAL A 246 -10.26 -9.64 -11.67
C VAL A 246 -9.67 -11.04 -11.76
N THR A 247 -10.52 -12.03 -12.02
CA THR A 247 -10.14 -13.44 -12.15
C THR A 247 -10.57 -13.94 -13.53
N PRO A 248 -9.65 -13.94 -14.52
CA PRO A 248 -9.91 -14.53 -15.83
C PRO A 248 -9.78 -16.06 -15.77
N ASP A 249 -10.69 -16.75 -16.44
CA ASP A 249 -10.69 -18.21 -16.58
C ASP A 249 -11.18 -18.61 -17.98
N LEU A 250 -11.15 -19.89 -18.29
CA LEU A 250 -11.74 -20.49 -19.48
C LEU A 250 -12.85 -21.46 -19.08
N THR A 251 -13.83 -21.64 -19.95
CA THR A 251 -14.84 -22.69 -19.84
C THR A 251 -14.18 -24.08 -19.82
N ASP A 252 -14.92 -25.10 -19.42
CA ASP A 252 -14.38 -26.46 -19.24
C ASP A 252 -13.85 -27.10 -20.54
N ASN A 253 -14.31 -26.64 -21.69
CA ASN A 253 -13.79 -27.03 -23.00
C ASN A 253 -12.65 -26.13 -23.50
N TYR A 254 -12.15 -25.21 -22.66
CA TYR A 254 -11.08 -24.24 -22.94
C TYR A 254 -11.36 -23.35 -24.15
N THR A 255 -12.61 -23.19 -24.56
CA THR A 255 -12.99 -22.40 -25.77
C THR A 255 -13.28 -20.95 -25.42
N ASP A 256 -14.25 -20.73 -24.53
CA ASP A 256 -14.70 -19.38 -24.18
C ASP A 256 -14.08 -18.87 -22.91
N GLY A 257 -13.93 -17.57 -22.83
CA GLY A 257 -13.42 -16.87 -21.65
C GLY A 257 -14.53 -16.49 -20.69
N VAL A 258 -14.23 -16.64 -19.39
CA VAL A 258 -15.04 -16.14 -18.29
C VAL A 258 -14.19 -15.17 -17.48
N LEU A 259 -14.74 -14.01 -17.18
CA LEU A 259 -14.07 -12.97 -16.42
C LEU A 259 -14.90 -12.64 -15.18
N ASP A 260 -14.51 -13.18 -14.03
CA ASP A 260 -15.12 -12.83 -12.75
C ASP A 260 -14.47 -11.57 -12.20
N ILE A 261 -15.32 -10.61 -11.81
CA ILE A 261 -14.90 -9.31 -11.32
C ILE A 261 -15.58 -9.09 -9.97
N ASP A 262 -14.78 -8.90 -8.92
CA ASP A 262 -15.28 -8.56 -7.60
C ASP A 262 -14.94 -7.08 -7.30
N LEU A 263 -15.96 -6.29 -6.96
CA LEU A 263 -15.88 -4.85 -6.78
C LEU A 263 -16.17 -4.46 -5.34
N THR A 264 -15.33 -3.62 -4.77
CA THR A 264 -15.64 -2.86 -3.55
C THR A 264 -15.84 -1.39 -3.91
N LEU A 265 -17.02 -0.87 -3.63
CA LEU A 265 -17.41 0.50 -3.98
C LEU A 265 -17.57 1.35 -2.72
N THR A 266 -17.13 2.61 -2.76
CA THR A 266 -17.38 3.58 -1.66
C THR A 266 -18.79 4.18 -1.72
N ALA A 267 -19.49 4.05 -2.85
CA ALA A 267 -20.86 4.49 -3.06
C ALA A 267 -21.59 3.56 -4.03
N ASN A 268 -22.90 3.34 -3.82
CA ASN A 268 -23.72 2.56 -4.74
C ASN A 268 -24.04 3.41 -5.98
N LYS A 269 -23.13 3.42 -6.94
CA LYS A 269 -23.24 4.12 -8.22
C LYS A 269 -22.99 3.12 -9.36
N PRO A 270 -23.57 3.32 -10.54
CA PRO A 270 -23.30 2.49 -11.70
C PRO A 270 -21.79 2.46 -12.02
N VAL A 271 -21.30 1.27 -12.30
CA VAL A 271 -19.95 1.01 -12.80
C VAL A 271 -20.07 0.44 -14.20
N THR A 272 -19.36 1.04 -15.14
CA THR A 272 -19.20 0.52 -16.50
C THR A 272 -17.90 -0.22 -16.61
N LEU A 273 -17.95 -1.43 -17.18
CA LEU A 273 -16.82 -2.32 -17.44
C LEU A 273 -16.70 -2.51 -18.94
N THR A 274 -15.53 -2.21 -19.51
CA THR A 274 -15.25 -2.38 -20.94
C THR A 274 -13.97 -3.18 -21.11
N LEU A 275 -14.05 -4.31 -21.78
CA LEU A 275 -12.90 -5.13 -22.13
C LEU A 275 -12.51 -4.86 -23.58
N THR A 276 -11.26 -4.50 -23.82
CA THR A 276 -10.72 -4.26 -25.15
C THR A 276 -9.57 -5.22 -25.46
N ASP A 277 -9.41 -5.55 -26.75
CA ASP A 277 -8.27 -6.31 -27.27
C ASP A 277 -6.98 -5.43 -27.36
N ALA A 278 -5.91 -6.02 -27.83
CA ALA A 278 -4.63 -5.32 -28.00
C ALA A 278 -4.67 -4.20 -29.06
N ALA A 279 -5.63 -4.25 -29.99
CA ALA A 279 -5.86 -3.22 -31.01
C ALA A 279 -6.80 -2.09 -30.51
N GLY A 280 -7.37 -2.24 -29.31
CA GLY A 280 -8.30 -1.28 -28.71
C GLY A 280 -9.78 -1.52 -29.10
N ASN A 281 -10.10 -2.61 -29.80
CA ASN A 281 -11.48 -2.94 -30.12
C ASN A 281 -12.21 -3.48 -28.89
N THR A 282 -13.44 -3.03 -28.66
CA THR A 282 -14.27 -3.57 -27.58
C THR A 282 -14.71 -5.00 -27.89
N VAL A 283 -14.37 -5.94 -27.00
CA VAL A 283 -14.73 -7.36 -27.12
C VAL A 283 -15.84 -7.79 -26.16
N ALA A 284 -16.01 -7.08 -25.06
CA ALA A 284 -17.12 -7.30 -24.13
C ALA A 284 -17.39 -6.03 -23.29
N THR A 285 -18.62 -5.89 -22.81
CA THR A 285 -19.04 -4.85 -21.87
C THR A 285 -19.82 -5.47 -20.72
N GLY A 286 -19.73 -4.85 -19.55
CA GLY A 286 -20.46 -5.25 -18.36
C GLY A 286 -20.82 -4.06 -17.50
N SER A 287 -21.65 -4.28 -16.48
CA SER A 287 -22.02 -3.25 -15.52
C SER A 287 -22.25 -3.83 -14.13
N ALA A 288 -22.07 -3.00 -13.11
CA ALA A 288 -22.44 -3.28 -11.74
C ALA A 288 -22.96 -2.00 -11.08
N SER A 289 -23.76 -2.09 -10.03
CA SER A 289 -24.29 -0.91 -9.33
C SER A 289 -24.10 -0.97 -7.82
N LYS A 290 -23.49 -2.02 -7.30
CA LYS A 290 -23.17 -2.25 -5.88
C LYS A 290 -21.92 -3.09 -5.77
N SER A 291 -21.33 -3.10 -4.59
CA SER A 291 -20.23 -4.03 -4.28
C SER A 291 -20.65 -5.48 -4.44
N GLY A 292 -19.71 -6.31 -4.85
CA GLY A 292 -19.88 -7.74 -5.06
C GLY A 292 -19.42 -8.21 -6.42
N LYS A 293 -19.81 -9.42 -6.78
CA LYS A 293 -19.35 -10.11 -7.98
C LYS A 293 -20.22 -9.79 -9.20
N THR A 294 -19.56 -9.65 -10.34
CA THR A 294 -20.17 -9.63 -11.67
C THR A 294 -19.32 -10.47 -12.62
N THR A 295 -19.91 -11.03 -13.65
CA THR A 295 -19.21 -11.89 -14.61
C THR A 295 -19.40 -11.38 -16.02
N MET A 296 -18.33 -11.42 -16.82
CA MET A 296 -18.36 -11.16 -18.26
C MET A 296 -17.93 -12.39 -19.02
N SER A 297 -18.55 -12.67 -20.16
CA SER A 297 -18.16 -13.77 -21.06
C SER A 297 -17.56 -13.22 -22.34
N VAL A 298 -16.52 -13.91 -22.85
CA VAL A 298 -15.84 -13.56 -24.10
C VAL A 298 -15.77 -14.82 -24.98
N SER A 299 -16.39 -14.76 -26.15
CA SER A 299 -16.37 -15.89 -27.06
C SER A 299 -15.00 -16.03 -27.70
N ASN A 300 -14.43 -17.23 -27.63
CA ASN A 300 -13.14 -17.64 -28.20
C ASN A 300 -12.04 -16.59 -28.10
N PRO A 301 -11.64 -16.17 -26.86
CA PRO A 301 -10.59 -15.19 -26.69
C PRO A 301 -9.22 -15.74 -27.10
N ASN A 302 -8.29 -14.84 -27.46
CA ASN A 302 -6.87 -15.16 -27.52
C ASN A 302 -6.39 -15.57 -26.13
N LYS A 303 -5.94 -16.82 -25.99
CA LYS A 303 -5.52 -17.38 -24.71
C LYS A 303 -4.12 -16.87 -24.34
N TRP A 304 -3.93 -16.66 -23.07
CA TRP A 304 -2.60 -16.39 -22.54
C TRP A 304 -1.83 -17.70 -22.37
N THR A 305 -0.63 -17.78 -22.92
CA THR A 305 0.37 -18.81 -22.64
C THR A 305 1.72 -18.14 -22.37
N ALA A 306 2.69 -18.89 -21.86
CA ALA A 306 4.05 -18.36 -21.64
C ALA A 306 4.73 -17.95 -22.97
N GLU A 307 4.41 -18.66 -24.07
CA GLU A 307 4.95 -18.40 -25.41
C GLU A 307 4.20 -17.24 -26.10
N THR A 308 2.90 -17.11 -25.82
CA THR A 308 2.04 -16.07 -26.40
C THR A 308 1.25 -15.38 -25.28
N PRO A 309 1.88 -14.48 -24.53
CA PRO A 309 1.27 -13.84 -23.35
C PRO A 309 0.29 -12.73 -23.76
N TYR A 310 -0.80 -13.10 -24.45
CA TYR A 310 -1.79 -12.15 -24.95
C TYR A 310 -2.58 -11.52 -23.80
N LEU A 311 -2.68 -10.19 -23.78
CA LEU A 311 -3.38 -9.43 -22.77
C LEU A 311 -4.47 -8.53 -23.36
N TYR A 312 -5.64 -8.60 -22.79
CA TYR A 312 -6.72 -7.62 -22.91
C TYR A 312 -6.55 -6.51 -21.88
N THR A 313 -7.30 -5.42 -22.03
CA THR A 313 -7.41 -4.38 -21.03
C THR A 313 -8.87 -4.24 -20.59
N LEU A 314 -9.13 -4.53 -19.32
CA LEU A 314 -10.40 -4.19 -18.68
C LEU A 314 -10.30 -2.76 -18.18
N THR A 315 -11.23 -1.91 -18.57
CA THR A 315 -11.38 -0.55 -18.06
C THR A 315 -12.64 -0.46 -17.21
N ALA A 316 -12.50 0.00 -15.96
CA ALA A 316 -13.61 0.20 -15.04
C ALA A 316 -13.77 1.70 -14.71
N THR A 317 -15.00 2.20 -14.81
CA THR A 317 -15.37 3.59 -14.48
C THR A 317 -16.64 3.62 -13.66
N MET A 318 -16.71 4.50 -12.66
CA MET A 318 -17.92 4.72 -11.86
C MET A 318 -18.60 6.03 -12.23
N ASP A 319 -19.91 6.03 -12.29
CA ASP A 319 -20.69 7.25 -12.53
C ASP A 319 -20.46 8.30 -11.45
N GLY A 320 -20.18 9.53 -11.89
CA GLY A 320 -19.91 10.66 -11.00
C GLY A 320 -18.47 10.67 -10.43
N SER A 321 -17.59 9.76 -10.89
CA SER A 321 -16.17 9.79 -10.66
C SER A 321 -15.42 10.17 -11.94
N ASP A 322 -14.30 10.88 -11.77
CA ASP A 322 -13.36 11.20 -12.85
C ASP A 322 -12.22 10.15 -12.97
N GLU A 323 -12.43 9.00 -12.34
CA GLU A 323 -11.43 7.92 -12.32
C GLU A 323 -11.68 6.86 -13.38
N VAL A 324 -10.59 6.35 -13.94
CA VAL A 324 -10.53 5.22 -14.87
C VAL A 324 -9.50 4.22 -14.35
N ILE A 325 -9.91 2.99 -14.15
CA ILE A 325 -9.02 1.92 -13.67
C ILE A 325 -8.78 0.91 -14.77
N PRO A 326 -7.60 0.89 -15.40
CA PRO A 326 -7.22 -0.15 -16.36
C PRO A 326 -6.60 -1.35 -15.65
N VAL A 327 -7.04 -2.55 -16.02
CA VAL A 327 -6.51 -3.82 -15.52
C VAL A 327 -6.16 -4.73 -16.71
N LYS A 328 -4.94 -5.28 -16.72
CA LYS A 328 -4.53 -6.24 -17.74
C LYS A 328 -5.12 -7.62 -17.45
N VAL A 329 -5.67 -8.26 -18.46
CA VAL A 329 -6.41 -9.53 -18.36
C VAL A 329 -5.86 -10.52 -19.38
N GLY A 330 -5.41 -11.68 -18.88
CA GLY A 330 -5.00 -12.80 -19.73
C GLY A 330 -5.89 -14.02 -19.47
N PHE A 331 -6.66 -14.48 -20.46
CA PHE A 331 -7.51 -15.65 -20.31
C PHE A 331 -6.70 -16.93 -20.30
N ARG A 332 -6.69 -17.62 -19.18
CA ARG A 332 -6.06 -18.93 -18.98
C ARG A 332 -6.77 -19.72 -17.91
N LYS A 333 -6.74 -21.04 -18.04
CA LYS A 333 -7.18 -21.96 -16.99
C LYS A 333 -5.99 -22.71 -16.42
N ILE A 334 -5.86 -22.73 -15.12
CA ILE A 334 -4.88 -23.55 -14.40
C ILE A 334 -5.68 -24.53 -13.56
N GLU A 335 -5.44 -25.83 -13.72
CA GLU A 335 -6.14 -26.86 -13.00
C GLU A 335 -5.22 -28.03 -12.61
N LEU A 336 -5.60 -28.73 -11.55
CA LEU A 336 -5.01 -30.02 -11.16
C LEU A 336 -5.86 -31.13 -11.72
N LYS A 337 -5.30 -31.98 -12.58
CA LYS A 337 -5.98 -33.15 -13.13
C LYS A 337 -5.14 -34.41 -12.92
N GLY A 338 -5.63 -35.27 -12.05
CA GLY A 338 -4.81 -36.39 -11.57
C GLY A 338 -3.57 -35.86 -10.83
N ASN A 339 -2.39 -36.21 -11.33
CA ASN A 339 -1.09 -35.80 -10.76
C ASN A 339 -0.40 -34.68 -11.57
N GLN A 340 -1.13 -33.99 -12.43
CA GLN A 340 -0.59 -32.99 -13.34
C GLN A 340 -1.19 -31.61 -13.04
N ILE A 341 -0.35 -30.59 -13.18
CA ILE A 341 -0.79 -29.18 -13.27
C ILE A 341 -0.93 -28.88 -14.76
N LEU A 342 -2.13 -28.55 -15.18
CA LEU A 342 -2.43 -28.23 -16.57
C LEU A 342 -2.65 -26.72 -16.73
N VAL A 343 -2.18 -26.18 -17.85
CA VAL A 343 -2.45 -24.82 -18.31
C VAL A 343 -3.17 -24.92 -19.64
N ASN A 344 -4.41 -24.45 -19.69
CA ASN A 344 -5.30 -24.52 -20.87
C ASN A 344 -5.48 -25.95 -21.37
N GLY A 345 -5.58 -26.91 -20.44
CA GLY A 345 -5.73 -28.33 -20.75
C GLY A 345 -4.46 -29.00 -21.19
#